data_a7071795587c664b33a2563fe7d62cdf
#
_entry.id   a7071795587c664b33a2563fe7d62cdf
#
_cell.length_a   1.000
_cell.length_b   1.000
_cell.length_c   1.000
_cell.angle_alpha   90.00
_cell.angle_beta   90.00
_cell.angle_gamma   90.00
#
_symmetry.space_group_name_H-M   'P 1'
#
loop_
_entity.id
_entity.type
_entity.pdbx_description
1 polymer ?
#
loop_
_entity_poly.entity_id
_entity_poly.type
_entity_poly.pdbx_seq_one_letter_code
_entity_poly.pdbx_strand_id
1 'polypeptide(L)'
;NNLKYLKWSYDSIRKNQGNHEVEICVADDFSNDGTWDWCLEMMNKDPLFKAIRNEGPTRLGHTILYDRLVNEAATNDICMIYHADMYLMPGSIDEIEKHLTDKTIVSLTRIEPPLHPDGPEKILFDCGIEPEEFHEETLMSYLQMSSKDRSNKTTEGIFAPWAFYKKD
;
A
#
# COMPACT_ATOMS: atom_id res chain seq x y z
N ASN A 1 1.55 15.73 2.46
CA ASN A 1 1.36 16.37 1.14
C ASN A 1 1.72 15.41 0.01
N ASN A 2 0.83 14.48 -0.30
CA ASN A 2 1.05 13.45 -1.31
C ASN A 2 -0.24 13.12 -2.06
N LEU A 3 -1.12 14.11 -2.25
CA LEU A 3 -2.44 13.91 -2.85
C LEU A 3 -2.39 13.18 -4.21
N LYS A 4 -1.45 13.54 -5.07
CA LYS A 4 -1.26 12.93 -6.39
C LYS A 4 -1.00 11.42 -6.29
N TYR A 5 -0.06 11.04 -5.44
CA TYR A 5 0.28 9.63 -5.22
C TYR A 5 -0.84 8.88 -4.51
N LEU A 6 -1.50 9.50 -3.53
CA LEU A 6 -2.63 8.89 -2.82
C LEU A 6 -3.78 8.54 -3.78
N LYS A 7 -4.11 9.42 -4.71
CA LYS A 7 -5.12 9.13 -5.74
C LYS A 7 -4.73 7.96 -6.63
N TRP A 8 -3.51 7.96 -7.13
CA TRP A 8 -2.97 6.89 -7.95
C TRP A 8 -2.93 5.54 -7.20
N SER A 9 -2.52 5.56 -5.95
CA SER A 9 -2.52 4.39 -5.07
C SER A 9 -3.95 3.86 -4.85
N TYR A 10 -4.90 4.75 -4.51
CA TYR A 10 -6.31 4.40 -4.35
C TYR A 10 -6.88 3.74 -5.61
N ASP A 11 -6.66 4.35 -6.78
CA ASP A 11 -7.15 3.82 -8.05
C ASP A 11 -6.55 2.43 -8.34
N SER A 12 -5.28 2.22 -8.02
CA SER A 12 -4.62 0.92 -8.18
C SER A 12 -5.23 -0.16 -7.28
N ILE A 13 -5.57 0.18 -6.03
CA ILE A 13 -6.19 -0.75 -5.09
C ILE A 13 -7.58 -1.13 -5.61
N ARG A 14 -8.43 -0.17 -5.98
CA ARG A 14 -9.77 -0.45 -6.51
C ARG A 14 -9.76 -1.25 -7.79
N LYS A 15 -8.78 -0.99 -8.68
CA LYS A 15 -8.58 -1.74 -9.92
C LYS A 15 -8.15 -3.18 -9.68
N ASN A 16 -7.24 -3.41 -8.71
CA ASN A 16 -6.50 -4.67 -8.59
C ASN A 16 -6.85 -5.48 -7.33
N GLN A 17 -7.87 -5.08 -6.56
CA GLN A 17 -8.32 -5.81 -5.37
C GLN A 17 -8.96 -7.18 -5.67
N GLY A 18 -9.23 -7.48 -6.94
CA GLY A 18 -9.85 -8.75 -7.32
C GLY A 18 -11.28 -8.90 -6.78
N ASN A 19 -11.57 -10.06 -6.20
CA ASN A 19 -12.87 -10.36 -5.58
C ASN A 19 -12.91 -10.02 -4.08
N HIS A 20 -11.86 -9.36 -3.54
CA HIS A 20 -11.77 -9.02 -2.13
C HIS A 20 -12.51 -7.71 -1.82
N GLU A 21 -13.16 -7.68 -0.69
CA GLU A 21 -13.72 -6.44 -0.13
C GLU A 21 -12.63 -5.73 0.67
N VAL A 22 -12.02 -4.71 0.07
CA VAL A 22 -10.88 -4.00 0.64
C VAL A 22 -11.32 -2.67 1.24
N GLU A 23 -11.17 -2.56 2.57
CA GLU A 23 -11.31 -1.30 3.29
C GLU A 23 -10.02 -0.49 3.16
N ILE A 24 -10.13 0.75 2.68
CA ILE A 24 -8.99 1.67 2.57
C ILE A 24 -9.07 2.68 3.71
N CYS A 25 -8.09 2.63 4.61
CA CYS A 25 -7.97 3.54 5.74
C CYS A 25 -6.79 4.49 5.53
N VAL A 26 -7.05 5.80 5.51
CA VAL A 26 -6.05 6.84 5.27
C VAL A 26 -5.84 7.71 6.50
N ALA A 27 -4.60 8.01 6.84
CA ALA A 27 -4.27 9.01 7.84
C ALA A 27 -3.62 10.23 7.19
N ASP A 28 -4.26 11.39 7.34
CA ASP A 28 -3.71 12.67 6.94
C ASP A 28 -2.93 13.31 8.09
N ASP A 29 -1.62 13.44 7.94
CA ASP A 29 -0.72 14.03 8.94
C ASP A 29 -0.50 15.52 8.70
N PHE A 30 -1.56 16.31 8.86
CA PHE A 30 -1.53 17.76 8.70
C PHE A 30 -1.06 18.20 7.31
N SER A 31 -1.68 17.67 6.25
CA SER A 31 -1.43 18.10 4.86
C SER A 31 -2.12 19.43 4.54
N ASN A 32 -1.56 20.16 3.57
CA ASN A 32 -2.07 21.45 3.08
C ASN A 32 -2.16 21.51 1.54
N ASP A 33 -2.17 20.35 0.87
CA ASP A 33 -2.24 20.22 -0.60
C ASP A 33 -3.62 19.77 -1.11
N GLY A 34 -4.65 19.82 -0.26
CA GLY A 34 -5.99 19.34 -0.57
C GLY A 34 -6.22 17.86 -0.26
N THR A 35 -5.25 17.17 0.35
CA THR A 35 -5.39 15.75 0.70
C THR A 35 -6.62 15.51 1.58
N TRP A 36 -6.82 16.32 2.62
CA TRP A 36 -7.96 16.13 3.53
C TRP A 36 -9.31 16.37 2.85
N ASP A 37 -9.42 17.41 2.02
CA ASP A 37 -10.66 17.68 1.28
C ASP A 37 -11.02 16.52 0.36
N TRP A 38 -10.03 15.94 -0.31
CA TRP A 38 -10.22 14.74 -1.11
C TRP A 38 -10.61 13.53 -0.25
N CYS A 39 -10.03 13.33 0.94
CA CYS A 39 -10.45 12.27 1.85
C CYS A 39 -11.92 12.41 2.27
N LEU A 40 -12.37 13.62 2.58
CA LEU A 40 -13.79 13.89 2.91
C LEU A 40 -14.71 13.55 1.74
N GLU A 41 -14.30 13.90 0.51
CA GLU A 41 -15.04 13.56 -0.70
C GLU A 41 -15.13 12.03 -0.87
N MET A 42 -14.03 11.31 -0.68
CA MET A 42 -13.98 9.85 -0.83
C MET A 42 -14.79 9.11 0.22
N MET A 43 -14.81 9.56 1.48
CA MET A 43 -15.68 8.99 2.51
C MET A 43 -17.18 9.09 2.17
N ASN A 44 -17.56 10.07 1.37
CA ASN A 44 -18.94 10.19 0.89
C ASN A 44 -19.25 9.33 -0.35
N LYS A 45 -18.23 9.01 -1.16
CA LYS A 45 -18.39 8.29 -2.43
C LYS A 45 -18.17 6.79 -2.31
N ASP A 46 -17.26 6.38 -1.45
CA ASP A 46 -16.83 5.00 -1.28
C ASP A 46 -17.08 4.55 0.17
N PRO A 47 -18.06 3.67 0.41
CA PRO A 47 -18.40 3.21 1.77
C PRO A 47 -17.29 2.40 2.45
N LEU A 48 -16.31 1.93 1.68
CA LEU A 48 -15.14 1.20 2.18
C LEU A 48 -13.89 2.10 2.31
N PHE A 49 -14.07 3.42 2.19
CA PHE A 49 -13.00 4.38 2.41
C PHE A 49 -13.20 5.09 3.75
N LYS A 50 -12.17 5.11 4.57
CA LYS A 50 -12.14 5.80 5.87
C LYS A 50 -10.92 6.69 5.96
N ALA A 51 -11.05 7.81 6.64
CA ALA A 51 -9.92 8.69 6.89
C ALA A 51 -9.94 9.23 8.31
N ILE A 52 -8.76 9.39 8.88
CA ILE A 52 -8.51 10.10 10.13
C ILE A 52 -7.53 11.25 9.87
N ARG A 53 -7.60 12.30 10.67
CA ARG A 53 -6.73 13.47 10.53
C ARG A 53 -5.97 13.78 11.81
N ASN A 54 -4.73 14.21 11.62
CA ASN A 54 -4.00 14.98 12.60
C ASN A 54 -4.23 16.46 12.33
N GLU A 55 -4.83 17.17 13.26
CA GLU A 55 -5.16 18.60 13.11
C GLU A 55 -3.92 19.51 13.26
N GLY A 56 -2.75 18.93 13.56
CA GLY A 56 -1.52 19.68 13.67
C GLY A 56 -1.43 20.54 14.96
N PRO A 57 -0.49 21.51 14.97
CA PRO A 57 0.47 21.84 13.91
C PRO A 57 1.67 20.88 13.82
N THR A 58 1.85 19.98 14.79
CA THR A 58 2.95 19.03 14.81
C THR A 58 2.55 17.72 14.11
N ARG A 59 3.40 17.23 13.20
CA ARG A 59 3.22 15.95 12.57
C ARG A 59 3.50 14.81 13.55
N LEU A 60 2.70 13.75 13.49
CA LEU A 60 2.79 12.59 14.36
C LEU A 60 3.78 11.55 13.85
N GLY A 61 3.95 11.46 12.53
CA GLY A 61 4.81 10.48 11.89
C GLY A 61 4.17 9.10 11.72
N HIS A 62 4.85 8.24 10.97
CA HIS A 62 4.30 6.99 10.46
C HIS A 62 3.85 6.03 11.58
N THR A 63 4.69 5.80 12.58
CA THR A 63 4.42 4.79 13.62
C THR A 63 3.12 5.07 14.38
N ILE A 64 2.92 6.32 14.79
CA ILE A 64 1.71 6.72 15.52
C ILE A 64 0.48 6.61 14.60
N LEU A 65 0.62 7.01 13.34
CA LEU A 65 -0.48 6.96 12.38
C LEU A 65 -0.86 5.53 12.00
N TYR A 66 0.09 4.61 11.87
CA TYR A 66 -0.21 3.19 11.63
C TYR A 66 -0.98 2.59 12.81
N ASP A 67 -0.54 2.86 14.04
CA ASP A 67 -1.25 2.42 15.25
C ASP A 67 -2.68 2.95 15.27
N ARG A 68 -2.87 4.23 15.01
CA ARG A 68 -4.20 4.85 14.94
C ARG A 68 -5.07 4.28 13.83
N LEU A 69 -4.52 4.07 12.63
CA LEU A 69 -5.28 3.46 11.53
C LEU A 69 -5.77 2.06 11.87
N VAL A 70 -4.91 1.22 12.45
CA VAL A 70 -5.26 -0.14 12.85
C VAL A 70 -6.29 -0.14 13.97
N ASN A 71 -6.12 0.69 14.99
CA ASN A 71 -6.94 0.63 16.20
C ASN A 71 -8.22 1.49 16.13
N GLU A 72 -8.19 2.62 15.39
CA GLU A 72 -9.30 3.57 15.36
C GLU A 72 -10.15 3.47 14.07
N ALA A 73 -9.54 3.12 12.92
CA ALA A 73 -10.21 3.19 11.62
C ALA A 73 -10.54 1.83 11.01
N ALA A 74 -9.58 0.90 10.98
CA ALA A 74 -9.75 -0.41 10.37
C ALA A 74 -10.77 -1.27 11.14
N THR A 75 -11.66 -1.94 10.42
CA THR A 75 -12.68 -2.84 11.01
C THR A 75 -12.46 -4.31 10.69
N ASN A 76 -11.67 -4.61 9.66
CA ASN A 76 -11.36 -5.96 9.25
C ASN A 76 -10.26 -6.60 10.11
N ASP A 77 -10.25 -7.93 10.20
CA ASP A 77 -9.27 -8.69 10.98
C ASP A 77 -7.88 -8.70 10.32
N ILE A 78 -7.82 -8.68 8.99
CA ILE A 78 -6.56 -8.61 8.25
C ILE A 78 -6.26 -7.16 7.91
N CYS A 79 -5.11 -6.68 8.33
CA CYS A 79 -4.61 -5.34 8.04
C CYS A 79 -3.35 -5.42 7.19
N MET A 80 -3.22 -4.49 6.25
CA MET A 80 -2.00 -4.28 5.49
C MET A 80 -1.50 -2.84 5.67
N ILE A 81 -0.30 -2.68 6.16
CA ILE A 81 0.38 -1.37 6.15
C ILE A 81 0.87 -1.10 4.73
N TYR A 82 0.38 -0.01 4.17
CA TYR A 82 0.58 0.34 2.78
C TYR A 82 0.87 1.84 2.66
N HIS A 83 1.90 2.20 1.90
CA HIS A 83 2.23 3.60 1.72
C HIS A 83 1.39 4.22 0.58
N ALA A 84 1.14 5.53 0.69
CA ALA A 84 0.30 6.27 -0.25
C ALA A 84 0.93 6.45 -1.65
N ASP A 85 2.17 6.05 -1.83
CA ASP A 85 2.96 6.12 -3.06
C ASP A 85 3.27 4.74 -3.67
N MET A 86 2.42 3.75 -3.38
CA MET A 86 2.54 2.40 -3.91
C MET A 86 1.42 2.07 -4.88
N TYR A 87 1.74 1.25 -5.88
CA TYR A 87 0.79 0.65 -6.82
C TYR A 87 0.52 -0.81 -6.42
N LEU A 88 -0.74 -1.15 -6.14
CA LEU A 88 -1.14 -2.52 -5.84
C LEU A 88 -1.15 -3.35 -7.12
N MET A 89 -0.36 -4.42 -7.15
CA MET A 89 -0.32 -5.32 -8.29
C MET A 89 -1.50 -6.31 -8.27
N PRO A 90 -2.04 -6.72 -9.45
CA PRO A 90 -3.02 -7.79 -9.52
C PRO A 90 -2.53 -9.07 -8.83
N GLY A 91 -3.41 -9.71 -8.05
CA GLY A 91 -3.11 -10.96 -7.34
C GLY A 91 -2.30 -10.80 -6.06
N SER A 92 -1.88 -9.58 -5.69
CA SER A 92 -1.12 -9.35 -4.46
C SER A 92 -1.87 -9.77 -3.21
N ILE A 93 -3.18 -9.52 -3.15
CA ILE A 93 -4.01 -9.89 -1.99
C ILE A 93 -4.16 -11.40 -1.92
N ASP A 94 -4.42 -12.07 -3.05
CA ASP A 94 -4.47 -13.54 -3.09
C ASP A 94 -3.17 -14.17 -2.61
N GLU A 95 -2.03 -13.56 -2.96
CA GLU A 95 -0.72 -14.06 -2.54
C GLU A 95 -0.48 -13.85 -1.05
N ILE A 96 -0.90 -12.73 -0.49
CA ILE A 96 -0.86 -12.48 0.96
C ILE A 96 -1.68 -13.54 1.69
N GLU A 97 -2.93 -13.79 1.27
CA GLU A 97 -3.83 -14.73 1.95
C GLU A 97 -3.30 -16.16 1.96
N LYS A 98 -2.56 -16.58 0.93
CA LYS A 98 -1.93 -17.91 0.89
C LYS A 98 -0.89 -18.14 1.99
N HIS A 99 -0.21 -17.08 2.41
CA HIS A 99 0.94 -17.16 3.32
C HIS A 99 0.65 -16.61 4.71
N LEU A 100 -0.44 -15.83 4.86
CA LEU A 100 -0.80 -15.22 6.12
C LEU A 100 -1.44 -16.23 7.07
N THR A 101 -0.91 -16.33 8.27
CA THR A 101 -1.46 -17.11 9.39
C THR A 101 -1.51 -16.25 10.64
N ASP A 102 -2.14 -16.74 11.70
CA ASP A 102 -2.19 -16.09 13.02
C ASP A 102 -0.81 -15.95 13.72
N LYS A 103 0.25 -16.43 13.09
CA LYS A 103 1.63 -16.41 13.62
C LYS A 103 2.64 -15.81 12.65
N THR A 104 2.18 -15.26 11.53
CA THR A 104 3.07 -14.72 10.50
C THR A 104 2.70 -13.30 10.14
N ILE A 105 3.70 -12.53 9.79
CA ILE A 105 3.55 -11.27 9.07
C ILE A 105 4.07 -11.52 7.66
N VAL A 106 3.30 -11.15 6.67
CA VAL A 106 3.66 -11.32 5.25
C VAL A 106 4.05 -9.98 4.67
N SER A 107 5.26 -9.88 4.16
CA SER A 107 5.74 -8.71 3.41
C SER A 107 5.88 -9.04 1.94
N LEU A 108 5.43 -8.15 1.08
CA LEU A 108 5.56 -8.30 -0.38
C LEU A 108 6.87 -7.68 -0.87
N THR A 109 7.48 -8.32 -1.85
CA THR A 109 8.64 -7.74 -2.56
C THR A 109 8.18 -6.54 -3.38
N ARG A 110 8.85 -5.41 -3.20
CA ARG A 110 8.60 -4.18 -3.97
C ARG A 110 9.33 -4.22 -5.31
N ILE A 111 8.72 -3.60 -6.31
CA ILE A 111 9.38 -3.24 -7.56
C ILE A 111 9.51 -1.72 -7.56
N GLU A 112 10.72 -1.23 -7.66
CA GLU A 112 11.04 0.20 -7.55
C GLU A 112 11.91 0.65 -8.72
N PRO A 113 11.73 1.89 -9.21
CA PRO A 113 12.73 2.50 -10.07
C PRO A 113 14.07 2.65 -9.32
N PRO A 114 15.20 2.68 -10.01
CA PRO A 114 16.54 2.66 -9.39
C PRO A 114 16.92 4.01 -8.76
N LEU A 115 16.07 4.52 -7.86
CA LEU A 115 16.27 5.78 -7.12
C LEU A 115 17.05 5.59 -5.83
N HIS A 116 17.02 4.38 -5.27
CA HIS A 116 17.66 4.02 -4.02
C HIS A 116 18.60 2.83 -4.21
N PRO A 117 19.57 2.63 -3.31
CA PRO A 117 20.43 1.44 -3.34
C PRO A 117 19.62 0.16 -3.37
N ASP A 118 20.16 -0.87 -4.00
CA ASP A 118 19.57 -2.21 -4.05
C ASP A 118 19.46 -2.83 -2.66
N GLY A 119 18.50 -3.73 -2.48
CA GLY A 119 18.23 -4.43 -1.22
C GLY A 119 17.45 -5.72 -1.45
N PRO A 120 17.49 -6.64 -0.47
CA PRO A 120 16.84 -7.95 -0.60
C PRO A 120 15.31 -7.88 -0.69
N GLU A 121 14.71 -6.78 -0.24
CA GLU A 121 13.26 -6.56 -0.16
C GLU A 121 12.66 -5.99 -1.45
N LYS A 122 13.48 -5.73 -2.47
CA LYS A 122 13.04 -5.06 -3.69
C LYS A 122 13.70 -5.59 -4.94
N ILE A 123 13.09 -5.21 -6.04
CA ILE A 123 13.59 -5.44 -7.38
C ILE A 123 13.68 -4.10 -8.07
N LEU A 124 14.85 -3.76 -8.57
CA LEU A 124 15.05 -2.53 -9.31
C LEU A 124 14.58 -2.71 -10.75
N PHE A 125 13.51 -2.03 -11.10
CA PHE A 125 12.97 -2.01 -12.46
C PHE A 125 12.26 -0.67 -12.69
N ASP A 126 12.64 0.01 -13.75
CA ASP A 126 12.08 1.33 -14.09
C ASP A 126 10.78 1.18 -14.89
N CYS A 127 9.67 1.60 -14.31
CA CYS A 127 8.37 1.72 -14.96
C CYS A 127 7.84 3.15 -14.87
N GLY A 128 8.69 4.13 -14.60
CA GLY A 128 8.35 5.51 -14.32
C GLY A 128 8.52 5.85 -12.83
N ILE A 129 8.84 7.10 -12.56
CA ILE A 129 9.11 7.62 -11.21
C ILE A 129 7.86 8.31 -10.65
N GLU A 130 7.13 9.00 -11.51
CA GLU A 130 5.93 9.75 -11.14
C GLU A 130 4.67 9.02 -11.62
N PRO A 131 3.50 9.19 -10.98
CA PRO A 131 2.25 8.57 -11.42
C PRO A 131 1.92 8.80 -12.89
N GLU A 132 2.24 9.98 -13.42
CA GLU A 132 2.00 10.35 -14.82
C GLU A 132 2.97 9.66 -15.81
N GLU A 133 4.10 9.17 -15.31
CA GLU A 133 5.12 8.45 -16.08
C GLU A 133 5.01 6.94 -15.93
N PHE A 134 4.08 6.47 -15.09
CA PHE A 134 3.95 5.05 -14.80
C PHE A 134 3.43 4.25 -15.99
N HIS A 135 4.20 3.26 -16.41
CA HIS A 135 3.90 2.36 -17.52
C HIS A 135 3.48 0.98 -17.03
N GLU A 136 2.19 0.82 -16.71
CA GLU A 136 1.62 -0.43 -16.19
C GLU A 136 1.89 -1.62 -17.12
N GLU A 137 1.70 -1.47 -18.45
CA GLU A 137 1.93 -2.54 -19.43
C GLU A 137 3.37 -3.03 -19.42
N THR A 138 4.32 -2.12 -19.23
CA THR A 138 5.74 -2.44 -19.13
C THR A 138 6.01 -3.28 -17.87
N LEU A 139 5.44 -2.87 -16.74
CA LEU A 139 5.55 -3.61 -15.49
C LEU A 139 4.92 -5.01 -15.60
N MET A 140 3.71 -5.12 -16.19
CA MET A 140 3.05 -6.41 -16.40
C MET A 140 3.85 -7.35 -17.31
N SER A 141 4.41 -6.83 -18.38
CA SER A 141 5.27 -7.60 -19.29
C SER A 141 6.51 -8.12 -18.57
N TYR A 142 7.16 -7.28 -17.78
CA TYR A 142 8.30 -7.67 -16.96
C TYR A 142 7.94 -8.79 -15.97
N LEU A 143 6.81 -8.69 -15.28
CA LEU A 143 6.36 -9.71 -14.35
C LEU A 143 6.08 -11.05 -15.02
N GLN A 144 5.44 -11.07 -16.18
CA GLN A 144 5.19 -12.28 -16.94
C GLN A 144 6.49 -12.99 -17.36
N MET A 145 7.50 -12.22 -17.77
CA MET A 145 8.81 -12.75 -18.17
C MET A 145 9.61 -13.28 -16.97
N SER A 146 9.50 -12.65 -15.82
CA SER A 146 10.32 -12.94 -14.64
C SER A 146 9.64 -13.87 -13.61
N SER A 147 8.37 -14.25 -13.82
CA SER A 147 7.58 -15.03 -12.86
C SER A 147 8.16 -16.42 -12.55
N LYS A 148 8.96 -16.99 -13.46
CA LYS A 148 9.53 -18.33 -13.30
C LYS A 148 10.69 -18.41 -12.30
N ASP A 149 11.36 -17.30 -12.00
CA ASP A 149 12.57 -17.27 -11.16
C ASP A 149 12.32 -16.81 -9.71
N ARG A 150 11.07 -16.52 -9.34
CA ARG A 150 10.73 -15.84 -8.09
C ARG A 150 10.07 -16.69 -7.03
N SER A 151 10.07 -18.00 -7.17
CA SER A 151 9.40 -18.87 -6.21
C SER A 151 10.07 -18.83 -4.83
N ASN A 152 9.31 -18.36 -3.82
CA ASN A 152 9.53 -18.67 -2.39
C ASN A 152 10.88 -18.26 -1.77
N LYS A 153 11.49 -17.17 -2.19
CA LYS A 153 12.61 -16.59 -1.44
C LYS A 153 12.07 -15.81 -0.25
N THR A 154 12.34 -16.29 0.94
CA THR A 154 12.17 -15.51 2.16
C THR A 154 13.40 -14.66 2.40
N THR A 155 13.21 -13.40 2.79
CA THR A 155 14.28 -12.48 3.18
C THR A 155 14.16 -12.18 4.67
N GLU A 156 15.26 -11.78 5.30
CA GLU A 156 15.23 -11.25 6.65
C GLU A 156 14.69 -9.82 6.66
N GLY A 157 13.90 -9.47 7.68
CA GLY A 157 13.31 -8.16 7.86
C GLY A 157 11.88 -8.04 7.32
N ILE A 158 11.21 -6.95 7.71
CA ILE A 158 9.84 -6.61 7.30
C ILE A 158 9.89 -5.22 6.67
N PHE A 159 9.39 -5.12 5.45
CA PHE A 159 9.32 -3.87 4.70
C PHE A 159 7.90 -3.66 4.19
N ALA A 160 7.41 -2.41 4.20
CA ALA A 160 6.12 -2.11 3.61
C ALA A 160 6.10 -2.44 2.10
N PRO A 161 5.01 -3.01 1.59
CA PRO A 161 3.78 -3.34 2.31
C PRO A 161 3.90 -4.65 3.10
N TRP A 162 3.29 -4.71 4.28
CA TRP A 162 3.17 -5.96 5.06
C TRP A 162 1.77 -6.13 5.63
N ALA A 163 1.33 -7.39 5.74
CA ALA A 163 0.02 -7.77 6.23
C ALA A 163 0.12 -8.64 7.48
N PHE A 164 -0.86 -8.52 8.36
CA PHE A 164 -0.95 -9.22 9.64
C PHE A 164 -2.39 -9.32 10.11
N TYR A 165 -2.67 -10.19 11.09
CA TYR A 165 -3.94 -10.21 11.78
C TYR A 165 -3.97 -9.14 12.88
N LYS A 166 -5.03 -8.32 12.90
CA LYS A 166 -5.19 -7.16 13.83
C LYS A 166 -5.13 -7.53 15.31
N LYS A 167 -5.57 -8.74 15.67
CA LYS A 167 -5.61 -9.23 17.05
C LYS A 167 -4.26 -9.72 17.58
N ASP A 168 -3.24 -9.73 16.78
CA ASP A 168 -1.89 -10.15 17.12
C ASP A 168 -0.99 -8.93 17.30
#